data_9c3befba64d0a9ed7e8eeee1ddccc4dd
#
_entry.id   9c3befba64d0a9ed7e8eeee1ddccc4dd
#
_cell.length_a   1.000
_cell.length_b   1.000
_cell.length_c   1.000
_cell.angle_alpha   90.00
_cell.angle_beta   90.00
_cell.angle_gamma   90.00
#
_symmetry.space_group_name_H-M   'P 1'
#
loop_
_entity.id
_entity.type
_entity.pdbx_description
1 polymer ?
#
loop_
_entity_poly.entity_id
_entity_poly.type
_entity_poly.pdbx_seq_one_letter_code
_entity_poly.pdbx_strand_id
1 'polypeptide(L)'
;VFLYMGSIIKFMENNNFNIQEELKKLPARPGVYLMHDERDEIIYVGKAISLKNRVRQYFQSSRNKGVKIEQMVTHIRRFEYIVTDSELEALVLECNLIKEHHPKYNTMLMDDKTYPFIKVTVNEPFPRVLLARKMLKDKAKYFGPYTSAQAVRDTIDLIHKLYHVRSCNRNLPKDIGKERPCLNYHIKQCDAPCQGYISQEDYGAAIAEVLKFLNGNYDVILKELEEKMNTASENLEFERAIEYRELINSVKKIAQKQKITDSRGEDRD
;
A
#
# COMPACT_ATOMS: atom_id res chain seq x y z
N VAL A 1 -5.99 -19.31 -10.86
CA VAL A 1 -4.91 -20.28 -11.12
C VAL A 1 -3.65 -19.45 -11.24
N PHE A 2 -2.88 -19.34 -10.18
CA PHE A 2 -1.63 -18.59 -10.15
C PHE A 2 -0.47 -19.55 -10.28
N LEU A 3 0.18 -19.50 -11.42
CA LEU A 3 1.53 -20.02 -11.60
C LEU A 3 2.51 -18.90 -11.15
N TYR A 4 3.05 -19.02 -9.96
CA TYR A 4 4.34 -18.47 -9.62
C TYR A 4 5.30 -19.64 -9.44
N MET A 5 5.88 -20.04 -10.56
CA MET A 5 7.06 -20.90 -10.57
C MET A 5 8.28 -19.98 -10.67
N GLY A 6 9.11 -20.07 -9.69
CA GLY A 6 10.47 -19.62 -9.84
C GLY A 6 11.11 -19.10 -8.58
N SER A 7 11.49 -19.97 -7.67
CA SER A 7 12.81 -20.01 -7.05
C SER A 7 12.80 -21.03 -5.92
N ILE A 8 13.11 -22.22 -6.28
CA ILE A 8 13.74 -23.32 -5.54
C ILE A 8 13.77 -23.13 -4.02
N ILE A 9 12.75 -23.71 -3.37
CA ILE A 9 12.83 -24.10 -1.98
C ILE A 9 13.89 -25.20 -1.88
N LYS A 10 15.06 -24.87 -1.39
CA LYS A 10 16.04 -25.87 -0.98
C LYS A 10 15.61 -26.43 0.37
N PHE A 11 14.83 -27.49 0.34
CA PHE A 11 14.66 -28.35 1.50
C PHE A 11 16.04 -28.96 1.84
N MET A 12 16.60 -28.56 2.93
CA MET A 12 17.68 -29.29 3.57
C MET A 12 17.14 -29.85 4.89
N GLU A 13 16.76 -31.12 4.84
CA GLU A 13 16.78 -31.96 6.03
C GLU A 13 18.23 -32.05 6.52
N ASN A 14 18.56 -31.34 7.59
CA ASN A 14 19.78 -31.64 8.35
C ASN A 14 19.68 -31.13 9.78
N ASN A 15 19.87 -32.06 10.70
CA ASN A 15 19.91 -31.93 12.14
C ASN A 15 21.10 -31.08 12.68
N ASN A 16 21.73 -30.21 11.87
CA ASN A 16 22.88 -29.41 12.28
C ASN A 16 22.88 -28.02 11.62
N PHE A 17 21.80 -27.26 11.81
CA PHE A 17 21.71 -25.89 11.32
C PHE A 17 22.61 -24.96 12.13
N ASN A 18 23.75 -24.55 11.59
CA ASN A 18 24.63 -23.59 12.22
C ASN A 18 24.25 -22.16 11.88
N ILE A 19 23.56 -21.49 12.81
CA ILE A 19 23.11 -20.10 12.64
C ILE A 19 24.25 -19.18 12.19
N GLN A 20 25.44 -19.30 12.78
CA GLN A 20 26.56 -18.40 12.47
C GLN A 20 27.12 -18.59 11.05
N GLU A 21 27.08 -19.81 10.51
CA GLU A 21 27.47 -20.08 9.13
C GLU A 21 26.42 -19.60 8.14
N GLU A 22 25.15 -19.84 8.43
CA GLU A 22 24.05 -19.40 7.58
C GLU A 22 23.92 -17.87 7.54
N LEU A 23 24.21 -17.17 8.64
CA LEU A 23 24.27 -15.71 8.64
C LEU A 23 25.33 -15.13 7.67
N LYS A 24 26.40 -15.87 7.37
CA LYS A 24 27.42 -15.42 6.41
C LYS A 24 26.92 -15.49 4.96
N LYS A 25 26.02 -16.43 4.66
CA LYS A 25 25.44 -16.67 3.32
C LYS A 25 24.33 -15.69 2.93
N LEU A 26 23.81 -14.92 3.89
CA LEU A 26 22.70 -14.01 3.66
C LEU A 26 23.07 -12.93 2.63
N PRO A 27 22.22 -12.74 1.59
CA PRO A 27 22.43 -11.69 0.59
C PRO A 27 22.08 -10.30 1.14
N ALA A 28 22.72 -9.27 0.58
CA ALA A 28 22.42 -7.87 0.88
C ALA A 28 21.28 -7.35 -0.05
N ARG A 29 20.23 -8.16 -0.22
CA ARG A 29 19.06 -7.90 -1.07
C ARG A 29 17.80 -7.82 -0.24
N PRO A 30 16.72 -7.18 -0.76
CA PRO A 30 15.41 -7.21 -0.14
C PRO A 30 14.86 -8.64 -0.03
N GLY A 31 14.01 -8.86 0.95
CA GLY A 31 13.36 -10.15 1.10
C GLY A 31 12.64 -10.32 2.43
N VAL A 32 12.12 -11.51 2.62
CA VAL A 32 11.42 -11.94 3.83
C VAL A 32 12.22 -13.08 4.49
N TYR A 33 12.27 -13.07 5.81
CA TYR A 33 12.88 -14.12 6.61
C TYR A 33 11.87 -14.72 7.57
N LEU A 34 11.96 -16.04 7.77
CA LEU A 34 11.12 -16.84 8.64
C LEU A 34 11.99 -17.45 9.72
N MET A 35 11.61 -17.27 10.97
CA MET A 35 12.32 -17.83 12.13
C MET A 35 11.56 -19.04 12.66
N HIS A 36 12.27 -20.15 12.89
CA HIS A 36 11.71 -21.41 13.33
C HIS A 36 12.22 -21.77 14.72
N ASP A 37 11.36 -22.42 15.51
CA ASP A 37 11.70 -22.96 16.81
C ASP A 37 12.26 -24.41 16.74
N GLU A 38 12.37 -25.07 17.89
CA GLU A 38 12.84 -26.45 17.99
C GLU A 38 11.89 -27.50 17.40
N ARG A 39 10.61 -27.15 17.19
CA ARG A 39 9.58 -28.01 16.57
C ARG A 39 9.42 -27.73 15.08
N ASP A 40 10.30 -26.89 14.54
CA ASP A 40 10.21 -26.40 13.17
C ASP A 40 8.96 -25.55 12.87
N GLU A 41 8.30 -25.03 13.91
CA GLU A 41 7.19 -24.10 13.75
C GLU A 41 7.70 -22.69 13.44
N ILE A 42 7.05 -22.02 12.49
CA ILE A 42 7.36 -20.63 12.17
C ILE A 42 6.86 -19.75 13.30
N ILE A 43 7.79 -19.19 14.08
CA ILE A 43 7.49 -18.36 15.24
C ILE A 43 7.52 -16.86 14.92
N TYR A 44 8.19 -16.47 13.83
CA TYR A 44 8.26 -15.08 13.39
C TYR A 44 8.53 -14.98 11.90
N VAL A 45 7.88 -14.02 11.24
CA VAL A 45 8.12 -13.62 9.86
C VAL A 45 8.45 -12.12 9.83
N GLY A 46 9.45 -11.72 9.06
CA GLY A 46 9.80 -10.30 8.94
C GLY A 46 10.41 -9.96 7.59
N LYS A 47 10.16 -8.73 7.12
CA LYS A 47 10.77 -8.19 5.91
C LYS A 47 12.09 -7.47 6.20
N ALA A 48 12.92 -7.37 5.17
CA ALA A 48 14.18 -6.61 5.20
C ALA A 48 14.43 -5.92 3.86
N ILE A 49 15.02 -4.73 3.88
CA ILE A 49 15.64 -4.09 2.72
C ILE A 49 16.97 -4.78 2.40
N SER A 50 17.65 -5.27 3.43
CA SER A 50 18.85 -6.08 3.34
C SER A 50 18.74 -7.22 4.34
N LEU A 51 18.50 -8.43 3.84
CA LEU A 51 18.40 -9.66 4.64
C LEU A 51 19.62 -9.84 5.53
N LYS A 52 20.83 -9.65 4.96
CA LYS A 52 22.10 -9.75 5.66
C LYS A 52 22.18 -8.86 6.90
N ASN A 53 21.82 -7.59 6.76
CA ASN A 53 21.91 -6.63 7.86
C ASN A 53 20.81 -6.87 8.89
N ARG A 54 19.60 -7.14 8.45
CA ARG A 54 18.44 -7.27 9.33
C ARG A 54 18.48 -8.53 10.16
N VAL A 55 18.73 -9.70 9.56
CA VAL A 55 18.74 -10.98 10.27
C VAL A 55 19.90 -11.03 11.26
N ARG A 56 21.10 -10.54 10.89
CA ARG A 56 22.25 -10.47 11.80
C ARG A 56 21.98 -9.68 13.08
N GLN A 57 21.16 -8.61 13.00
CA GLN A 57 20.85 -7.79 14.17
C GLN A 57 20.19 -8.58 15.31
N TYR A 58 19.45 -9.65 15.01
CA TYR A 58 18.84 -10.49 16.04
C TYR A 58 19.87 -11.28 16.85
N PHE A 59 21.01 -11.63 16.27
CA PHE A 59 22.05 -12.48 16.88
C PHE A 59 23.27 -11.68 17.40
N GLN A 60 23.26 -10.35 17.31
CA GLN A 60 24.29 -9.50 17.88
C GLN A 60 23.98 -9.19 19.35
N SER A 61 25.00 -9.30 20.22
CA SER A 61 24.86 -9.12 21.69
C SER A 61 24.77 -7.68 22.18
N SER A 62 25.06 -6.69 21.33
CA SER A 62 25.33 -5.30 21.75
C SER A 62 24.15 -4.33 21.74
N ARG A 63 22.91 -4.79 21.51
CA ARG A 63 21.73 -3.91 21.43
C ARG A 63 20.66 -4.33 22.42
N ASN A 64 20.14 -3.34 23.14
CA ASN A 64 18.94 -3.49 23.96
C ASN A 64 17.73 -3.70 23.00
N LYS A 65 17.34 -4.96 22.78
CA LYS A 65 16.35 -5.38 21.79
C LYS A 65 14.92 -5.34 22.32
N GLY A 66 14.76 -5.08 23.61
CA GLY A 66 13.50 -5.24 24.31
C GLY A 66 13.18 -6.71 24.66
N VAL A 67 12.57 -6.89 25.83
CA VAL A 67 12.34 -8.21 26.45
C VAL A 67 11.67 -9.24 25.53
N LYS A 68 10.70 -8.81 24.73
CA LYS A 68 9.96 -9.71 23.81
C LYS A 68 10.83 -10.23 22.66
N ILE A 69 11.71 -9.40 22.11
CA ILE A 69 12.62 -9.80 21.02
C ILE A 69 13.71 -10.70 21.57
N GLU A 70 14.24 -10.41 22.75
CA GLU A 70 15.22 -11.26 23.43
C GLU A 70 14.62 -12.65 23.70
N GLN A 71 13.40 -12.71 24.22
CA GLN A 71 12.67 -13.95 24.43
C GLN A 71 12.45 -14.72 23.10
N MET A 72 12.08 -14.05 22.02
CA MET A 72 11.95 -14.68 20.70
C MET A 72 13.28 -15.29 20.25
N VAL A 73 14.38 -14.55 20.35
CA VAL A 73 15.71 -14.98 19.90
C VAL A 73 16.16 -16.26 20.62
N THR A 74 15.82 -16.45 21.90
CA THR A 74 16.16 -17.69 22.64
C THR A 74 15.46 -18.94 22.10
N HIS A 75 14.32 -18.77 21.41
CA HIS A 75 13.56 -19.87 20.81
C HIS A 75 13.95 -20.18 19.37
N ILE A 76 14.70 -19.29 18.69
CA ILE A 76 15.11 -19.51 17.30
C ILE A 76 16.13 -20.65 17.25
N ARG A 77 15.84 -21.67 16.41
CA ARG A 77 16.74 -22.80 16.11
C ARG A 77 17.26 -22.75 14.69
N ARG A 78 16.45 -22.27 13.76
CA ARG A 78 16.84 -22.05 12.38
C ARG A 78 16.08 -20.87 11.77
N PHE A 79 16.54 -20.41 10.62
CA PHE A 79 15.81 -19.43 9.81
C PHE A 79 15.88 -19.79 8.33
N GLU A 80 14.87 -19.37 7.62
CA GLU A 80 14.80 -19.39 6.17
C GLU A 80 14.66 -17.97 5.65
N TYR A 81 14.92 -17.76 4.36
CA TYR A 81 14.70 -16.48 3.73
C TYR A 81 14.29 -16.62 2.26
N ILE A 82 13.50 -15.67 1.80
CA ILE A 82 13.05 -15.56 0.42
C ILE A 82 13.53 -14.19 -0.08
N VAL A 83 14.35 -14.20 -1.13
CA VAL A 83 14.82 -12.97 -1.78
C VAL A 83 13.71 -12.44 -2.68
N THR A 84 13.49 -11.13 -2.65
CA THR A 84 12.53 -10.45 -3.53
C THR A 84 13.24 -9.42 -4.39
N ASP A 85 12.60 -8.99 -5.46
CA ASP A 85 13.17 -8.00 -6.36
C ASP A 85 13.00 -6.56 -5.83
N SER A 86 12.00 -6.35 -4.97
CA SER A 86 11.75 -5.04 -4.36
C SER A 86 11.35 -5.13 -2.89
N GLU A 87 11.48 -4.01 -2.17
CA GLU A 87 10.97 -3.88 -0.79
C GLU A 87 9.44 -4.01 -0.74
N LEU A 88 8.73 -3.57 -1.78
CA LEU A 88 7.29 -3.68 -1.87
C LEU A 88 6.86 -5.14 -1.98
N GLU A 89 7.56 -5.93 -2.79
CA GLU A 89 7.32 -7.36 -2.91
C GLU A 89 7.58 -8.09 -1.58
N ALA A 90 8.69 -7.75 -0.89
CA ALA A 90 8.98 -8.26 0.45
C ALA A 90 7.84 -7.93 1.44
N LEU A 91 7.28 -6.74 1.36
CA LEU A 91 6.17 -6.31 2.21
C LEU A 91 4.89 -7.12 1.96
N VAL A 92 4.53 -7.33 0.69
CA VAL A 92 3.35 -8.13 0.31
C VAL A 92 3.53 -9.58 0.76
N LEU A 93 4.71 -10.13 0.53
CA LEU A 93 5.04 -11.50 0.91
C LEU A 93 5.03 -11.69 2.43
N GLU A 94 5.62 -10.77 3.22
CA GLU A 94 5.55 -10.76 4.68
C GLU A 94 4.10 -10.80 5.17
N CYS A 95 3.25 -9.92 4.63
CA CYS A 95 1.82 -9.86 5.01
C CYS A 95 1.09 -11.18 4.72
N ASN A 96 1.38 -11.82 3.59
CA ASN A 96 0.75 -13.08 3.21
C ASN A 96 1.21 -14.22 4.11
N LEU A 97 2.52 -14.34 4.35
CA LEU A 97 3.08 -15.37 5.21
C LEU A 97 2.61 -15.23 6.67
N ILE A 98 2.51 -14.01 7.19
CA ILE A 98 1.94 -13.77 8.53
C ILE A 98 0.48 -14.22 8.59
N LYS A 99 -0.32 -14.00 7.54
CA LYS A 99 -1.73 -14.43 7.47
C LYS A 99 -1.86 -15.94 7.32
N GLU A 100 -0.94 -16.59 6.65
CA GLU A 100 -0.93 -18.03 6.42
C GLU A 100 -0.51 -18.80 7.67
N HIS A 101 0.59 -18.39 8.28
CA HIS A 101 1.23 -19.13 9.36
C HIS A 101 0.83 -18.67 10.77
N HIS A 102 0.22 -17.47 10.91
CA HIS A 102 -0.14 -16.88 12.21
C HIS A 102 0.97 -16.96 13.28
N PRO A 103 2.22 -16.53 12.98
CA PRO A 103 3.34 -16.76 13.86
C PRO A 103 3.17 -16.11 15.22
N LYS A 104 3.51 -16.84 16.29
CA LYS A 104 3.31 -16.42 17.69
C LYS A 104 3.88 -15.03 17.98
N TYR A 105 5.12 -14.77 17.55
CA TYR A 105 5.77 -13.50 17.85
C TYR A 105 5.35 -12.36 16.96
N ASN A 106 4.85 -12.60 15.76
CA ASN A 106 4.20 -11.55 14.97
C ASN A 106 2.94 -11.04 15.67
N THR A 107 2.13 -11.94 16.22
CA THR A 107 0.92 -11.56 16.98
C THR A 107 1.29 -10.80 18.27
N MET A 108 2.36 -11.18 18.96
CA MET A 108 2.83 -10.53 20.18
C MET A 108 3.60 -9.22 19.94
N LEU A 109 4.26 -9.10 18.78
CA LEU A 109 4.99 -7.90 18.32
C LEU A 109 4.16 -7.04 17.38
N MET A 110 2.92 -7.43 17.12
CA MET A 110 1.95 -6.58 16.44
C MET A 110 1.69 -5.34 17.33
N ASP A 111 2.63 -4.44 17.26
CA ASP A 111 2.30 -3.04 17.28
C ASP A 111 1.39 -2.84 16.06
N ASP A 112 0.28 -2.20 16.21
CA ASP A 112 -0.91 -2.07 15.37
C ASP A 112 -0.66 -1.52 13.94
N LYS A 113 0.48 -1.86 13.33
CA LYS A 113 0.93 -1.42 12.00
C LYS A 113 0.43 -2.35 10.90
N THR A 114 -0.90 -2.48 10.83
CA THR A 114 -1.51 -2.93 9.59
C THR A 114 -1.26 -1.86 8.52
N TYR A 115 -0.48 -2.23 7.50
CA TYR A 115 -0.25 -1.33 6.37
C TYR A 115 -1.57 -0.92 5.74
N PRO A 116 -1.79 0.36 5.52
CA PRO A 116 -3.03 0.85 4.96
C PRO A 116 -3.10 0.59 3.45
N PHE A 117 -4.33 0.44 2.98
CA PHE A 117 -4.69 0.30 1.57
C PHE A 117 -5.65 1.41 1.18
N ILE A 118 -5.68 1.75 -0.10
CA ILE A 118 -6.79 2.50 -0.70
C ILE A 118 -7.79 1.48 -1.22
N LYS A 119 -9.03 1.56 -0.75
CA LYS A 119 -10.15 0.73 -1.16
C LYS A 119 -11.07 1.52 -2.06
N VAL A 120 -11.39 0.99 -3.25
CA VAL A 120 -12.42 1.53 -4.15
C VAL A 120 -13.59 0.57 -4.17
N THR A 121 -14.78 1.01 -3.73
CA THR A 121 -15.98 0.17 -3.58
C THR A 121 -16.70 0.02 -4.93
N VAL A 122 -16.03 -0.58 -5.92
CA VAL A 122 -16.54 -0.73 -7.31
C VAL A 122 -17.84 -1.54 -7.41
N ASN A 123 -18.25 -2.21 -6.36
CA ASN A 123 -19.50 -2.96 -6.24
C ASN A 123 -20.70 -2.08 -5.82
N GLU A 124 -20.49 -0.81 -5.48
CA GLU A 124 -21.56 0.15 -5.19
C GLU A 124 -21.96 0.88 -6.47
N PRO A 125 -23.26 1.27 -6.65
CA PRO A 125 -23.71 2.08 -7.80
C PRO A 125 -22.96 3.42 -7.91
N PHE A 126 -22.59 4.00 -6.77
CA PHE A 126 -21.75 5.19 -6.67
C PHE A 126 -20.53 4.86 -5.79
N PRO A 127 -19.44 4.33 -6.36
CA PRO A 127 -18.27 3.89 -5.62
C PRO A 127 -17.62 4.99 -4.77
N ARG A 128 -16.95 4.57 -3.70
CA ARG A 128 -16.19 5.45 -2.78
C ARG A 128 -14.71 5.07 -2.79
N VAL A 129 -13.88 6.05 -2.48
CA VAL A 129 -12.44 5.84 -2.24
C VAL A 129 -12.18 6.00 -0.75
N LEU A 130 -11.71 4.94 -0.10
CA LEU A 130 -11.62 4.85 1.35
C LEU A 130 -10.26 4.30 1.79
N LEU A 131 -9.79 4.72 2.97
CA LEU A 131 -8.69 4.07 3.65
C LEU A 131 -9.16 2.74 4.25
N ALA A 132 -8.47 1.65 3.97
CA ALA A 132 -8.71 0.34 4.56
C ALA A 132 -7.44 -0.17 5.24
N ARG A 133 -7.59 -0.84 6.38
CA ARG A 133 -6.48 -1.49 7.09
C ARG A 133 -6.45 -3.00 6.87
N LYS A 134 -7.50 -3.57 6.27
CA LYS A 134 -7.62 -5.00 5.97
C LYS A 134 -8.23 -5.16 4.59
N MET A 135 -7.73 -6.12 3.83
CA MET A 135 -8.38 -6.56 2.59
C MET A 135 -9.50 -7.54 2.95
N LEU A 136 -10.71 -7.25 2.48
CA LEU A 136 -11.89 -8.11 2.65
C LEU A 136 -12.23 -8.77 1.32
N LYS A 137 -12.92 -9.92 1.37
CA LYS A 137 -13.47 -10.59 0.17
C LYS A 137 -14.82 -9.97 -0.22
N ASP A 138 -14.86 -8.67 -0.49
CA ASP A 138 -16.08 -7.89 -0.70
C ASP A 138 -16.22 -7.34 -2.13
N LYS A 139 -15.47 -7.90 -3.09
CA LYS A 139 -15.43 -7.48 -4.50
C LYS A 139 -14.98 -6.03 -4.74
N ALA A 140 -14.53 -5.30 -3.72
CA ALA A 140 -13.90 -4.00 -3.88
C ALA A 140 -12.48 -4.15 -4.45
N LYS A 141 -11.97 -3.09 -5.07
CA LYS A 141 -10.56 -3.03 -5.49
C LYS A 141 -9.71 -2.42 -4.39
N TYR A 142 -8.55 -3.02 -4.14
CA TYR A 142 -7.60 -2.59 -3.12
C TYR A 142 -6.27 -2.26 -3.78
N PHE A 143 -5.71 -1.10 -3.43
CA PHE A 143 -4.43 -0.60 -3.91
C PHE A 143 -3.47 -0.43 -2.73
N GLY A 144 -2.22 -0.80 -2.89
CA GLY A 144 -1.21 -0.82 -1.83
C GLY A 144 -0.62 -2.22 -1.65
N PRO A 145 0.05 -2.52 -0.54
CA PRO A 145 0.09 -1.78 0.73
C PRO A 145 0.93 -0.50 0.68
N TYR A 146 0.53 0.53 1.43
CA TYR A 146 1.28 1.77 1.58
C TYR A 146 2.06 1.78 2.90
N THR A 147 3.21 2.41 2.91
CA THR A 147 4.08 2.48 4.10
C THR A 147 3.57 3.44 5.18
N SER A 148 2.68 4.36 4.82
CA SER A 148 2.16 5.40 5.72
C SER A 148 0.66 5.64 5.51
N ALA A 149 -0.09 5.66 6.61
CA ALA A 149 -1.51 6.03 6.60
C ALA A 149 -1.72 7.49 6.17
N GLN A 150 -0.75 8.37 6.44
CA GLN A 150 -0.82 9.77 6.01
C GLN A 150 -0.69 9.87 4.49
N ALA A 151 0.23 9.12 3.87
CA ALA A 151 0.35 9.09 2.41
C ALA A 151 -0.95 8.61 1.73
N VAL A 152 -1.65 7.64 2.33
CA VAL A 152 -2.96 7.18 1.83
C VAL A 152 -4.01 8.28 1.94
N ARG A 153 -4.09 8.99 3.08
CA ARG A 153 -5.03 10.11 3.25
C ARG A 153 -4.76 11.22 2.25
N ASP A 154 -3.49 11.65 2.12
CA ASP A 154 -3.09 12.68 1.17
C ASP A 154 -3.48 12.30 -0.27
N THR A 155 -3.33 11.01 -0.64
CA THR A 155 -3.73 10.50 -1.96
C THR A 155 -5.25 10.50 -2.12
N ILE A 156 -6.02 10.09 -1.10
CA ILE A 156 -7.49 10.11 -1.12
C ILE A 156 -8.00 11.55 -1.23
N ASP A 157 -7.43 12.48 -0.46
CA ASP A 157 -7.80 13.89 -0.49
C ASP A 157 -7.52 14.51 -1.88
N LEU A 158 -6.39 14.13 -2.51
CA LEU A 158 -6.10 14.54 -3.87
C LEU A 158 -7.11 13.96 -4.87
N ILE A 159 -7.49 12.69 -4.74
CA ILE A 159 -8.51 12.06 -5.58
C ILE A 159 -9.86 12.79 -5.46
N HIS A 160 -10.27 13.19 -4.26
CA HIS A 160 -11.49 13.98 -4.06
C HIS A 160 -11.43 15.35 -4.76
N LYS A 161 -10.29 16.01 -4.72
CA LYS A 161 -10.08 17.30 -5.41
C LYS A 161 -10.05 17.17 -6.93
N LEU A 162 -9.53 16.07 -7.47
CA LEU A 162 -9.40 15.86 -8.92
C LEU A 162 -10.67 15.31 -9.56
N TYR A 163 -11.36 14.40 -8.91
CA TYR A 163 -12.42 13.59 -9.50
C TYR A 163 -13.78 13.77 -8.82
N HIS A 164 -13.88 14.62 -7.80
CA HIS A 164 -15.10 14.99 -7.07
C HIS A 164 -15.96 13.80 -6.62
N VAL A 165 -15.31 12.68 -6.26
CA VAL A 165 -15.99 11.46 -5.82
C VAL A 165 -16.46 11.56 -4.37
N ARG A 166 -17.57 10.89 -4.04
CA ARG A 166 -18.13 10.94 -2.68
C ARG A 166 -17.29 10.22 -1.63
N SER A 167 -17.30 10.76 -0.41
CA SER A 167 -16.73 10.10 0.79
C SER A 167 -17.78 9.63 1.80
N CYS A 168 -19.05 10.08 1.64
CA CYS A 168 -20.13 9.84 2.60
C CYS A 168 -20.62 8.39 2.60
N ASN A 169 -21.29 7.99 3.73
CA ASN A 169 -21.84 6.65 3.91
C ASN A 169 -23.31 6.50 3.50
N ARG A 170 -23.88 7.48 2.77
CA ARG A 170 -25.29 7.41 2.30
C ARG A 170 -25.50 6.20 1.40
N ASN A 171 -26.62 5.55 1.54
CA ASN A 171 -26.98 4.38 0.72
C ASN A 171 -27.61 4.85 -0.60
N LEU A 172 -26.79 4.97 -1.63
CA LEU A 172 -27.23 5.42 -2.96
C LEU A 172 -27.51 4.21 -3.86
N PRO A 173 -28.58 4.24 -4.67
CA PRO A 173 -29.45 5.40 -5.00
C PRO A 173 -30.61 5.63 -3.99
N LYS A 174 -30.82 4.80 -2.99
CA LYS A 174 -31.99 4.83 -2.08
C LYS A 174 -32.16 6.16 -1.34
N ASP A 175 -31.07 6.87 -1.05
CA ASP A 175 -31.07 8.11 -0.27
C ASP A 175 -30.95 9.38 -1.14
N ILE A 176 -31.16 9.27 -2.46
CA ILE A 176 -31.15 10.43 -3.35
C ILE A 176 -32.31 11.37 -2.97
N GLY A 177 -31.98 12.66 -2.80
CA GLY A 177 -32.95 13.74 -2.53
C GLY A 177 -33.50 13.79 -1.10
N LYS A 178 -33.07 12.90 -0.19
CA LYS A 178 -33.59 12.88 1.18
C LYS A 178 -33.04 13.98 2.10
N GLU A 179 -31.82 14.41 1.87
CA GLU A 179 -31.11 15.37 2.71
C GLU A 179 -30.39 16.40 1.85
N ARG A 180 -30.06 17.55 2.43
CA ARG A 180 -29.28 18.58 1.74
C ARG A 180 -27.90 18.06 1.32
N PRO A 181 -27.29 18.65 0.26
CA PRO A 181 -25.91 18.38 -0.08
C PRO A 181 -24.97 18.74 1.10
N CYS A 182 -23.95 17.94 1.30
CA CYS A 182 -22.98 18.16 2.38
C CYS A 182 -21.92 19.19 1.98
N LEU A 183 -21.06 19.57 2.94
CA LEU A 183 -20.00 20.54 2.71
C LEU A 183 -19.12 20.21 1.50
N ASN A 184 -18.81 18.92 1.27
CA ASN A 184 -17.95 18.49 0.17
C ASN A 184 -18.47 18.91 -1.22
N TYR A 185 -19.78 19.03 -1.39
CA TYR A 185 -20.35 19.59 -2.61
C TYR A 185 -20.04 21.09 -2.73
N HIS A 186 -20.23 21.85 -1.66
CA HIS A 186 -20.01 23.30 -1.67
C HIS A 186 -18.52 23.67 -1.86
N ILE A 187 -17.60 22.84 -1.37
CA ILE A 187 -16.15 23.02 -1.57
C ILE A 187 -15.63 22.29 -2.81
N LYS A 188 -16.50 21.85 -3.71
CA LYS A 188 -16.17 21.18 -4.98
C LYS A 188 -15.29 19.94 -4.84
N GLN A 189 -15.53 19.14 -3.80
CA GLN A 189 -14.87 17.84 -3.60
C GLN A 189 -15.81 16.65 -3.81
N CYS A 190 -17.07 16.92 -4.24
CA CYS A 190 -18.08 15.90 -4.54
C CYS A 190 -19.16 16.47 -5.45
N ASP A 191 -19.50 15.77 -6.52
CA ASP A 191 -20.56 16.19 -7.47
C ASP A 191 -21.97 15.83 -6.99
N ALA A 192 -22.14 15.57 -5.70
CA ALA A 192 -23.39 15.30 -5.01
C ALA A 192 -24.32 14.27 -5.70
N PRO A 193 -23.86 13.04 -5.95
CA PRO A 193 -24.73 11.97 -6.45
C PRO A 193 -25.93 11.71 -5.52
N CYS A 194 -25.84 12.11 -4.26
CA CYS A 194 -26.94 12.05 -3.29
C CYS A 194 -28.06 13.05 -3.56
N GLN A 195 -27.87 13.99 -4.49
CA GLN A 195 -28.89 14.93 -4.98
C GLN A 195 -29.33 14.60 -6.41
N GLY A 196 -28.69 13.61 -7.05
CA GLY A 196 -28.91 13.33 -8.47
C GLY A 196 -28.30 14.38 -9.41
N TYR A 197 -27.33 15.18 -8.94
CA TYR A 197 -26.67 16.22 -9.75
C TYR A 197 -25.68 15.64 -10.77
N ILE A 198 -25.28 14.40 -10.60
CA ILE A 198 -24.45 13.63 -11.54
C ILE A 198 -25.14 12.29 -11.82
N SER A 199 -25.11 11.85 -13.08
CA SER A 199 -25.62 10.53 -13.47
C SER A 199 -24.71 9.41 -12.93
N GLN A 200 -25.25 8.18 -12.84
CA GLN A 200 -24.43 7.01 -12.46
C GLN A 200 -23.37 6.71 -13.52
N GLU A 201 -23.66 7.00 -14.78
CA GLU A 201 -22.76 6.79 -15.92
C GLU A 201 -21.57 7.75 -15.86
N ASP A 202 -21.81 9.06 -15.73
CA ASP A 202 -20.75 10.06 -15.60
C ASP A 202 -19.91 9.87 -14.36
N TYR A 203 -20.57 9.50 -13.24
CA TYR A 203 -19.86 9.15 -12.00
C TYR A 203 -19.00 7.90 -12.18
N GLY A 204 -19.48 6.90 -12.92
CA GLY A 204 -18.72 5.71 -13.27
C GLY A 204 -17.48 6.01 -14.11
N ALA A 205 -17.60 6.98 -15.05
CA ALA A 205 -16.45 7.47 -15.83
C ALA A 205 -15.38 8.12 -14.93
N ALA A 206 -15.79 8.97 -13.98
CA ALA A 206 -14.86 9.54 -13.00
C ALA A 206 -14.16 8.45 -12.16
N ILE A 207 -14.87 7.41 -11.76
CA ILE A 207 -14.27 6.26 -11.04
C ILE A 207 -13.28 5.49 -11.93
N ALA A 208 -13.55 5.35 -13.22
CA ALA A 208 -12.61 4.72 -14.15
C ALA A 208 -11.28 5.50 -14.22
N GLU A 209 -11.34 6.83 -14.24
CA GLU A 209 -10.13 7.67 -14.19
C GLU A 209 -9.41 7.55 -12.83
N VAL A 210 -10.14 7.49 -11.71
CA VAL A 210 -9.55 7.19 -10.39
C VAL A 210 -8.79 5.85 -10.40
N LEU A 211 -9.33 4.82 -11.03
CA LEU A 211 -8.67 3.53 -11.13
C LEU A 211 -7.41 3.59 -11.99
N LYS A 212 -7.41 4.36 -13.10
CA LYS A 212 -6.21 4.60 -13.91
C LYS A 212 -5.14 5.34 -13.10
N PHE A 213 -5.53 6.39 -12.38
CA PHE A 213 -4.65 7.14 -11.48
C PHE A 213 -3.98 6.24 -10.43
N LEU A 214 -4.76 5.39 -9.76
CA LEU A 214 -4.25 4.46 -8.73
C LEU A 214 -3.37 3.34 -9.32
N ASN A 215 -3.48 3.05 -10.61
CA ASN A 215 -2.60 2.15 -11.35
C ASN A 215 -1.33 2.83 -11.90
N GLY A 216 -1.08 4.10 -11.56
CA GLY A 216 0.13 4.82 -11.95
C GLY A 216 0.05 5.60 -13.26
N ASN A 217 -1.09 5.66 -13.94
CA ASN A 217 -1.30 6.44 -15.16
C ASN A 217 -1.55 7.91 -14.83
N TYR A 218 -0.47 8.67 -14.61
CA TYR A 218 -0.55 10.10 -14.26
C TYR A 218 -0.48 11.06 -15.44
N ASP A 219 0.02 10.61 -16.59
CA ASP A 219 0.33 11.49 -17.73
C ASP A 219 -0.92 12.20 -18.28
N VAL A 220 -2.05 11.50 -18.34
CA VAL A 220 -3.31 12.06 -18.84
C VAL A 220 -3.79 13.19 -17.94
N ILE A 221 -3.85 12.96 -16.62
CA ILE A 221 -4.31 13.98 -15.67
C ILE A 221 -3.34 15.17 -15.58
N LEU A 222 -2.03 14.93 -15.67
CA LEU A 222 -1.04 15.99 -15.67
C LEU A 222 -1.21 16.90 -16.87
N LYS A 223 -1.39 16.34 -18.06
CA LYS A 223 -1.63 17.10 -19.29
C LYS A 223 -2.92 17.93 -19.21
N GLU A 224 -4.00 17.31 -18.74
CA GLU A 224 -5.28 18.02 -18.57
C GLU A 224 -5.19 19.18 -17.57
N LEU A 225 -4.49 18.99 -16.45
CA LEU A 225 -4.27 20.04 -15.46
C LEU A 225 -3.36 21.16 -15.99
N GLU A 226 -2.36 20.84 -16.80
CA GLU A 226 -1.47 21.83 -17.44
C GLU A 226 -2.24 22.65 -18.46
N GLU A 227 -3.13 22.05 -19.26
CA GLU A 227 -4.01 22.76 -20.19
C GLU A 227 -4.98 23.71 -19.44
N LYS A 228 -5.62 23.23 -18.36
CA LYS A 228 -6.51 24.05 -17.52
C LYS A 228 -5.77 25.21 -16.85
N MET A 229 -4.54 24.98 -16.37
CA MET A 229 -3.69 26.02 -15.77
C MET A 229 -3.35 27.12 -16.77
N ASN A 230 -2.96 26.73 -17.99
CA ASN A 230 -2.61 27.68 -19.04
C ASN A 230 -3.83 28.52 -19.47
N THR A 231 -4.98 27.87 -19.70
CA THR A 231 -6.24 28.56 -20.04
C THR A 231 -6.66 29.54 -18.94
N ALA A 232 -6.58 29.18 -17.68
CA ALA A 232 -6.87 30.07 -16.56
C ALA A 232 -5.88 31.24 -16.49
N SER A 233 -4.61 31.02 -16.79
CA SER A 233 -3.60 32.09 -16.87
C SER A 233 -3.86 33.07 -18.02
N GLU A 234 -4.22 32.57 -19.21
CA GLU A 234 -4.59 33.39 -20.36
C GLU A 234 -5.82 34.24 -20.09
N ASN A 235 -6.78 33.70 -19.32
CA ASN A 235 -7.99 34.41 -18.91
C ASN A 235 -7.77 35.35 -17.69
N LEU A 236 -6.53 35.52 -17.23
CA LEU A 236 -6.15 36.30 -16.03
C LEU A 236 -6.81 35.81 -14.72
N GLU A 237 -7.23 34.55 -14.68
CA GLU A 237 -7.79 33.89 -13.50
C GLU A 237 -6.65 33.29 -12.63
N PHE A 238 -5.79 34.16 -12.10
CA PHE A 238 -4.55 33.75 -11.44
C PHE A 238 -4.75 32.84 -10.23
N GLU A 239 -5.80 33.04 -9.45
CA GLU A 239 -6.11 32.16 -8.31
C GLU A 239 -6.36 30.72 -8.76
N ARG A 240 -7.15 30.53 -9.83
CA ARG A 240 -7.38 29.21 -10.42
C ARG A 240 -6.10 28.59 -11.02
N ALA A 241 -5.29 29.39 -11.69
CA ALA A 241 -4.02 28.92 -12.21
C ALA A 241 -3.10 28.43 -11.08
N ILE A 242 -3.08 29.09 -9.92
CA ILE A 242 -2.35 28.66 -8.73
C ILE A 242 -2.91 27.34 -8.19
N GLU A 243 -4.24 27.19 -8.10
CA GLU A 243 -4.87 25.94 -7.66
C GLU A 243 -4.47 24.75 -8.56
N TYR A 244 -4.52 24.91 -9.88
CA TYR A 244 -4.09 23.86 -10.82
C TYR A 244 -2.61 23.53 -10.68
N ARG A 245 -1.74 24.51 -10.49
CA ARG A 245 -0.32 24.30 -10.25
C ARG A 245 -0.08 23.50 -8.97
N GLU A 246 -0.81 23.76 -7.91
CA GLU A 246 -0.71 22.99 -6.65
C GLU A 246 -1.18 21.54 -6.83
N LEU A 247 -2.24 21.31 -7.61
CA LEU A 247 -2.69 19.98 -7.98
C LEU A 247 -1.62 19.22 -8.79
N ILE A 248 -1.02 19.85 -9.80
CA ILE A 248 0.08 19.29 -10.59
C ILE A 248 1.25 18.88 -9.70
N ASN A 249 1.67 19.76 -8.78
CA ASN A 249 2.75 19.48 -7.86
C ASN A 249 2.42 18.28 -6.93
N SER A 250 1.17 18.19 -6.49
CA SER A 250 0.70 17.09 -5.64
C SER A 250 0.69 15.75 -6.40
N VAL A 251 0.23 15.74 -7.66
CA VAL A 251 0.29 14.55 -8.52
C VAL A 251 1.73 14.12 -8.77
N LYS A 252 2.62 15.06 -9.15
CA LYS A 252 4.05 14.79 -9.38
C LYS A 252 4.73 14.21 -8.13
N LYS A 253 4.39 14.72 -6.94
CA LYS A 253 4.93 14.22 -5.66
C LYS A 253 4.49 12.78 -5.37
N ILE A 254 3.24 12.42 -5.68
CA ILE A 254 2.74 11.05 -5.54
C ILE A 254 3.39 10.13 -6.56
N ALA A 255 3.47 10.55 -7.82
CA ALA A 255 4.12 9.81 -8.91
C ALA A 255 5.60 9.51 -8.60
N GLN A 256 6.35 10.48 -8.06
CA GLN A 256 7.73 10.28 -7.64
C GLN A 256 7.85 9.27 -6.49
N LYS A 257 6.96 9.32 -5.51
CA LYS A 257 6.97 8.35 -4.40
C LYS A 257 6.67 6.92 -4.87
N GLN A 258 5.79 6.74 -5.84
CA GLN A 258 5.51 5.43 -6.43
C GLN A 258 6.66 4.95 -7.33
N LYS A 259 7.25 5.83 -8.16
CA LYS A 259 8.45 5.49 -8.95
C LYS A 259 9.64 5.06 -8.08
N ILE A 260 9.84 5.67 -6.93
CA ILE A 260 10.92 5.27 -5.99
C ILE A 260 10.65 3.87 -5.41
N THR A 261 9.39 3.47 -5.27
CA THR A 261 9.01 2.10 -4.87
C THR A 261 9.17 1.11 -6.04
N ASP A 262 8.88 1.52 -7.28
CA ASP A 262 9.00 0.67 -8.47
C ASP A 262 10.42 0.61 -9.05
N SER A 263 11.15 1.73 -9.09
CA SER A 263 12.50 1.80 -9.68
C SER A 263 13.62 1.15 -8.84
N ARG A 264 13.34 0.73 -7.62
CA ARG A 264 14.24 -0.16 -6.86
C ARG A 264 14.13 -1.63 -7.30
N GLY A 265 13.26 -1.94 -8.26
CA GLY A 265 13.09 -3.25 -8.88
C GLY A 265 13.64 -3.39 -10.31
N GLU A 266 14.09 -2.30 -10.92
CA GLU A 266 14.67 -2.33 -12.27
C GLU A 266 16.13 -1.83 -12.26
N ASP A 267 17.02 -2.63 -11.72
CA ASP A 267 18.42 -2.70 -12.17
C ASP A 267 18.57 -4.07 -12.83
N ARG A 268 18.24 -4.11 -14.12
CA ARG A 268 18.57 -5.21 -15.01
C ARG A 268 19.85 -4.81 -15.74
N ASP A 269 20.94 -5.48 -15.35
CA ASP A 269 22.01 -5.89 -16.26
C ASP A 269 22.53 -7.26 -15.83
#